data_da3a5221e82aa025ea1da892d8b38f21
#
_entry.id   da3a5221e82aa025ea1da892d8b38f21
#
_cell.length_a   1.000
_cell.length_b   1.000
_cell.length_c   1.000
_cell.angle_alpha   90.00
_cell.angle_beta   90.00
_cell.angle_gamma   90.00
#
_symmetry.space_group_name_H-M   'P 1'
#
loop_
_entity.id
_entity.type
_entity.pdbx_description
1 polymer ?
#
loop_
_entity_poly.entity_id
_entity_poly.type
_entity_poly.pdbx_seq_one_letter_code
_entity_poly.pdbx_strand_id
1 'polypeptide(L)'
;MHPVEIEQALASIVCLIDTREQPTDALRERVKAIGFPAKRQKLNYGDYSAEITLPRGERVDLSAKFSIERKMSIDEMAACFTSQRERFAREFERAKANGAKIYLLVENASYEKIFGGRYRTKVTPNALAASLFAFMARYDCTPIFCRDESTGRVIREIIYREAKEFLQNL
;
A
#
# COMPACT_ATOMS: atom_id res chain seq x y z
N MET A 1 -8.14 -7.40 -22.96
CA MET A 1 -7.33 -8.62 -23.26
C MET A 1 -8.19 -9.88 -23.20
N HIS A 2 -7.77 -10.97 -23.91
CA HIS A 2 -8.47 -12.27 -23.83
C HIS A 2 -8.27 -12.92 -22.42
N PRO A 3 -9.27 -13.63 -21.85
CA PRO A 3 -9.16 -14.21 -20.50
C PRO A 3 -7.91 -15.07 -20.25
N VAL A 4 -7.48 -15.87 -21.23
CA VAL A 4 -6.26 -16.70 -21.13
C VAL A 4 -5.00 -15.83 -21.03
N GLU A 5 -4.94 -14.72 -21.75
CA GLU A 5 -3.82 -13.79 -21.68
C GLU A 5 -3.77 -13.07 -20.32
N ILE A 6 -4.93 -12.75 -19.75
CA ILE A 6 -5.02 -12.17 -18.40
C ILE A 6 -4.48 -13.15 -17.36
N GLU A 7 -4.87 -14.42 -17.42
CA GLU A 7 -4.37 -15.44 -16.48
C GLU A 7 -2.85 -15.65 -16.62
N GLN A 8 -2.32 -15.63 -17.85
CA GLN A 8 -0.87 -15.70 -18.08
C GLN A 8 -0.12 -14.50 -17.48
N ALA A 9 -0.65 -13.28 -17.68
CA ALA A 9 -0.06 -12.08 -17.12
C ALA A 9 -0.16 -12.06 -15.58
N LEU A 10 -1.28 -12.50 -15.00
CA LEU A 10 -1.44 -12.62 -13.54
C LEU A 10 -0.47 -13.64 -12.93
N ALA A 11 -0.17 -14.73 -13.63
CA ALA A 11 0.83 -15.71 -13.19
C ALA A 11 2.26 -15.14 -13.15
N SER A 12 2.53 -14.03 -13.85
CA SER A 12 3.83 -13.35 -13.89
C SER A 12 4.01 -12.26 -12.84
N ILE A 13 3.04 -12.03 -11.96
CA ILE A 13 3.11 -10.99 -10.93
C ILE A 13 4.40 -11.12 -10.11
N VAL A 14 5.14 -10.00 -10.01
CA VAL A 14 6.27 -9.80 -9.11
C VAL A 14 5.91 -8.67 -8.14
N CYS A 15 6.01 -8.92 -6.84
CA CYS A 15 5.83 -7.90 -5.81
C CYS A 15 7.04 -6.96 -5.80
N LEU A 16 6.80 -5.68 -6.02
CA LEU A 16 7.81 -4.63 -5.86
C LEU A 16 7.83 -4.17 -4.40
N ILE A 17 9.03 -4.13 -3.80
CA ILE A 17 9.26 -3.69 -2.42
C ILE A 17 10.21 -2.50 -2.46
N ASP A 18 9.80 -1.38 -1.84
CA ASP A 18 10.65 -0.19 -1.79
C ASP A 18 12.00 -0.48 -1.12
N THR A 19 13.06 0.09 -1.65
CA THR A 19 14.43 -0.09 -1.13
C THR A 19 14.61 0.47 0.28
N ARG A 20 13.72 1.36 0.76
CA ARG A 20 13.73 1.91 2.13
C ARG A 20 13.21 0.92 3.17
N GLU A 21 12.45 -0.11 2.77
CA GLU A 21 12.02 -1.17 3.69
C GLU A 21 13.23 -1.90 4.27
N GLN A 22 13.32 -1.99 5.60
CA GLN A 22 14.45 -2.63 6.27
C GLN A 22 14.39 -4.16 6.10
N PRO A 23 15.54 -4.83 5.83
CA PRO A 23 15.60 -6.28 5.60
C PRO A 23 15.51 -7.07 6.92
N THR A 24 14.38 -6.99 7.59
CA THR A 24 14.09 -7.65 8.87
C THR A 24 13.47 -9.03 8.68
N ASP A 25 13.47 -9.86 9.73
CA ASP A 25 12.74 -11.13 9.75
C ASP A 25 11.25 -10.92 9.50
N ALA A 26 10.68 -9.86 10.07
CA ALA A 26 9.27 -9.50 9.83
C ALA A 26 8.98 -9.21 8.35
N LEU A 27 9.90 -8.55 7.64
CA LEU A 27 9.78 -8.36 6.19
C LEU A 27 9.85 -9.71 5.45
N ARG A 28 10.79 -10.59 5.83
CA ARG A 28 10.92 -11.91 5.20
C ARG A 28 9.65 -12.74 5.36
N GLU A 29 9.08 -12.81 6.55
CA GLU A 29 7.81 -13.51 6.80
C GLU A 29 6.64 -12.88 6.04
N ARG A 30 6.58 -11.56 5.95
CA ARG A 30 5.56 -10.85 5.16
C ARG A 30 5.68 -11.17 3.67
N VAL A 31 6.88 -11.15 3.11
CA VAL A 31 7.12 -11.51 1.69
C VAL A 31 6.71 -12.94 1.41
N LYS A 32 7.01 -13.87 2.32
CA LYS A 32 6.56 -15.26 2.24
C LYS A 32 5.03 -15.37 2.25
N ALA A 33 4.36 -14.60 3.09
CA ALA A 33 2.90 -14.58 3.17
C ALA A 33 2.25 -13.91 1.94
N ILE A 34 2.91 -12.93 1.31
CA ILE A 34 2.48 -12.35 0.02
C ILE A 34 2.49 -13.44 -1.06
N GLY A 35 3.51 -14.30 -1.08
CA GLY A 35 3.55 -15.49 -1.93
C GLY A 35 3.72 -15.22 -3.43
N PHE A 36 4.08 -13.99 -3.84
CA PHE A 36 4.58 -13.68 -5.16
C PHE A 36 6.12 -13.63 -5.14
N PRO A 37 6.81 -13.88 -6.25
CA PRO A 37 8.21 -13.48 -6.39
C PRO A 37 8.36 -12.01 -6.00
N ALA A 38 9.46 -11.65 -5.34
CA ALA A 38 9.66 -10.29 -4.86
C ALA A 38 10.94 -9.68 -5.44
N LYS A 39 10.88 -8.38 -5.72
CA LYS A 39 12.00 -7.58 -6.23
C LYS A 39 12.09 -6.28 -5.45
N ARG A 40 13.28 -5.93 -4.99
CA ARG A 40 13.53 -4.64 -4.38
C ARG A 40 13.76 -3.59 -5.45
N GLN A 41 13.00 -2.50 -5.38
CA GLN A 41 13.06 -1.40 -6.34
C GLN A 41 12.68 -0.10 -5.63
N LYS A 42 13.34 1.00 -5.96
CA LYS A 42 12.95 2.31 -5.45
C LYS A 42 11.57 2.68 -6.00
N LEU A 43 10.61 2.94 -5.12
CA LEU A 43 9.26 3.42 -5.47
C LEU A 43 9.17 4.94 -5.26
N ASN A 44 8.39 5.61 -6.08
CA ASN A 44 8.17 7.06 -5.97
C ASN A 44 7.27 7.40 -4.77
N TYR A 45 6.44 6.47 -4.36
CA TYR A 45 5.52 6.53 -3.21
C TYR A 45 5.17 5.12 -2.75
N GLY A 46 4.88 4.97 -1.44
CA GLY A 46 4.52 3.71 -0.81
C GLY A 46 5.67 2.72 -0.64
N ASP A 47 5.34 1.58 -0.06
CA ASP A 47 6.28 0.52 0.32
C ASP A 47 6.18 -0.70 -0.59
N TYR A 48 4.99 -0.97 -1.17
CA TYR A 48 4.71 -2.13 -2.03
C TYR A 48 3.92 -1.74 -3.27
N SER A 49 4.22 -2.41 -4.38
CA SER A 49 3.46 -2.38 -5.63
C SER A 49 3.70 -3.66 -6.42
N ALA A 50 3.51 -3.67 -7.73
CA ALA A 50 3.72 -4.83 -8.58
C ALA A 50 4.32 -4.50 -9.95
N GLU A 51 4.97 -5.52 -10.52
CA GLU A 51 5.34 -5.61 -11.93
C GLU A 51 4.64 -6.84 -12.52
N ILE A 52 4.17 -6.75 -13.76
CA ILE A 52 3.62 -7.89 -14.53
C ILE A 52 4.31 -7.98 -15.88
N THR A 53 4.26 -9.16 -16.50
CA THR A 53 4.73 -9.37 -17.87
C THR A 53 3.53 -9.69 -18.76
N LEU A 54 3.31 -8.89 -19.79
CA LEU A 54 2.26 -9.14 -20.80
C LEU A 54 2.63 -10.32 -21.69
N PRO A 55 1.67 -10.96 -22.36
CA PRO A 55 1.92 -12.16 -23.21
C PRO A 55 2.97 -11.95 -24.31
N ARG A 56 3.18 -10.73 -24.75
CA ARG A 56 4.21 -10.38 -25.75
C ARG A 56 5.61 -10.15 -25.11
N GLY A 57 5.77 -10.37 -23.82
CA GLY A 57 7.02 -10.21 -23.10
C GLY A 57 7.30 -8.79 -22.58
N GLU A 58 6.42 -7.84 -22.81
CA GLU A 58 6.54 -6.48 -22.27
C GLU A 58 6.33 -6.50 -20.74
N ARG A 59 7.24 -5.87 -20.00
CA ARG A 59 7.10 -5.67 -18.54
C ARG A 59 6.39 -4.36 -18.27
N VAL A 60 5.40 -4.41 -17.40
CA VAL A 60 4.62 -3.25 -16.96
C VAL A 60 4.81 -3.04 -15.47
N ASP A 61 5.41 -1.92 -15.10
CA ASP A 61 5.54 -1.47 -13.72
C ASP A 61 4.23 -0.78 -13.30
N LEU A 62 3.50 -1.38 -12.36
CA LEU A 62 2.22 -0.88 -11.86
C LEU A 62 2.38 0.13 -10.73
N SER A 63 3.60 0.45 -10.28
CA SER A 63 3.82 1.45 -9.22
C SER A 63 3.37 2.86 -9.61
N ALA A 64 3.25 3.12 -10.90
CA ALA A 64 2.62 4.35 -11.42
C ALA A 64 1.08 4.36 -11.34
N LYS A 65 0.45 3.22 -11.02
CA LYS A 65 -1.01 3.05 -10.96
C LYS A 65 -1.52 2.91 -9.54
N PHE A 66 -0.79 2.16 -8.71
CA PHE A 66 -1.13 1.99 -7.30
C PHE A 66 0.12 1.74 -6.45
N SER A 67 0.00 2.02 -5.18
CA SER A 67 0.98 1.65 -4.17
C SER A 67 0.32 1.37 -2.83
N ILE A 68 1.00 0.63 -1.97
CA ILE A 68 0.56 0.34 -0.61
C ILE A 68 1.59 0.96 0.33
N GLU A 69 1.13 1.89 1.15
CA GLU A 69 1.88 2.49 2.26
C GLU A 69 1.52 1.75 3.54
N ARG A 70 2.49 1.11 4.17
CA ARG A 70 2.26 0.32 5.38
C ARG A 70 2.68 1.07 6.64
N LYS A 71 1.87 1.00 7.67
CA LYS A 71 2.17 1.46 9.02
C LYS A 71 1.95 0.32 10.03
N MET A 72 2.91 0.12 10.92
CA MET A 72 2.85 -0.97 11.90
C MET A 72 1.92 -0.69 13.08
N SER A 73 1.41 0.54 13.20
CA SER A 73 0.51 0.94 14.29
C SER A 73 -0.21 2.25 14.01
N ILE A 74 -1.24 2.54 14.82
CA ILE A 74 -1.89 3.85 14.85
C ILE A 74 -0.89 4.95 15.23
N ASP A 75 0.05 4.67 16.14
CA ASP A 75 1.07 5.65 16.57
C ASP A 75 1.99 6.06 15.43
N GLU A 76 2.39 5.12 14.58
CA GLU A 76 3.19 5.41 13.39
C GLU A 76 2.39 6.21 12.36
N MET A 77 1.13 5.85 12.13
CA MET A 77 0.23 6.63 11.27
C MET A 77 0.04 8.05 11.82
N ALA A 78 -0.13 8.22 13.14
CA ALA A 78 -0.28 9.53 13.75
C ALA A 78 0.98 10.40 13.59
N ALA A 79 2.18 9.82 13.65
CA ALA A 79 3.42 10.53 13.36
C ALA A 79 3.44 11.08 11.92
N CYS A 80 2.88 10.35 10.96
CA CYS A 80 2.75 10.81 9.57
C CYS A 80 1.82 12.02 9.42
N PHE A 81 0.87 12.21 10.33
CA PHE A 81 -0.04 13.36 10.34
C PHE A 81 0.44 14.52 11.23
N THR A 82 1.54 14.35 11.95
CA THR A 82 2.09 15.34 12.88
C THR A 82 3.53 15.71 12.52
N SER A 83 4.52 15.08 13.14
CA SER A 83 5.94 15.41 12.97
C SER A 83 6.49 15.16 11.55
N GLN A 84 5.88 14.26 10.79
CA GLN A 84 6.28 13.90 9.42
C GLN A 84 5.30 14.41 8.35
N ARG A 85 4.38 15.28 8.73
CA ARG A 85 3.22 15.68 7.91
C ARG A 85 3.60 16.17 6.52
N GLU A 86 4.55 17.06 6.42
CA GLU A 86 4.94 17.64 5.11
C GLU A 86 5.55 16.59 4.17
N ARG A 87 6.41 15.72 4.70
CA ARG A 87 7.02 14.65 3.91
C ARG A 87 5.96 13.67 3.42
N PHE A 88 5.06 13.26 4.31
CA PHE A 88 3.99 12.32 4.01
C PHE A 88 3.00 12.91 3.00
N ALA A 89 2.59 14.17 3.17
CA ALA A 89 1.72 14.87 2.23
C ALA A 89 2.34 14.96 0.83
N ARG A 90 3.63 15.33 0.71
CA ARG A 90 4.32 15.39 -0.58
C ARG A 90 4.33 14.05 -1.32
N GLU A 91 4.39 12.94 -0.60
CA GLU A 91 4.34 11.60 -1.20
C GLU A 91 2.98 11.33 -1.82
N PHE A 92 1.89 11.63 -1.11
CA PHE A 92 0.53 11.51 -1.61
C PHE A 92 0.19 12.50 -2.73
N GLU A 93 0.75 13.71 -2.68
CA GLU A 93 0.64 14.69 -3.76
C GLU A 93 1.26 14.17 -5.06
N ARG A 94 2.46 13.56 -4.99
CA ARG A 94 3.08 12.94 -6.17
C ARG A 94 2.25 11.80 -6.72
N ALA A 95 1.70 10.95 -5.87
CA ALA A 95 0.84 9.85 -6.30
C ALA A 95 -0.41 10.38 -7.01
N LYS A 96 -1.09 11.36 -6.41
CA LYS A 96 -2.27 12.00 -7.00
C LYS A 96 -1.96 12.67 -8.34
N ALA A 97 -0.85 13.37 -8.45
CA ALA A 97 -0.42 14.03 -9.69
C ALA A 97 -0.18 13.02 -10.82
N ASN A 98 0.22 11.78 -10.48
CA ASN A 98 0.40 10.69 -11.44
C ASN A 98 -0.86 9.84 -11.65
N GLY A 99 -1.98 10.17 -11.00
CA GLY A 99 -3.21 9.39 -11.06
C GLY A 99 -3.10 8.01 -10.39
N ALA A 100 -2.15 7.85 -9.46
CA ALA A 100 -1.95 6.61 -8.73
C ALA A 100 -2.78 6.58 -7.43
N LYS A 101 -3.34 5.40 -7.13
CA LYS A 101 -4.02 5.12 -5.86
C LYS A 101 -3.00 4.81 -4.77
N ILE A 102 -3.26 5.26 -3.54
CA ILE A 102 -2.53 4.78 -2.36
C ILE A 102 -3.49 4.06 -1.41
N TYR A 103 -3.13 2.84 -1.06
CA TYR A 103 -3.71 2.07 0.03
C TYR A 103 -2.89 2.34 1.30
N LEU A 104 -3.50 2.97 2.30
CA LEU A 104 -2.87 3.18 3.61
C LEU A 104 -3.20 1.99 4.52
N LEU A 105 -2.30 1.01 4.56
CA LEU A 105 -2.45 -0.21 5.35
C LEU A 105 -1.88 0.00 6.76
N VAL A 106 -2.74 -0.01 7.77
CA VAL A 106 -2.33 0.20 9.17
C VAL A 106 -2.61 -1.05 9.99
N GLU A 107 -1.54 -1.64 10.51
CA GLU A 107 -1.62 -2.86 11.32
C GLU A 107 -2.20 -2.58 12.70
N ASN A 108 -2.99 -3.54 13.19
CA ASN A 108 -3.58 -3.54 14.53
C ASN A 108 -4.44 -2.30 14.85
N ALA A 109 -4.94 -1.61 13.81
CA ALA A 109 -5.79 -0.44 13.89
C ALA A 109 -7.27 -0.80 13.69
N SER A 110 -8.14 0.09 14.13
CA SER A 110 -9.56 0.12 13.79
C SER A 110 -10.12 1.53 14.03
N TYR A 111 -11.26 1.86 13.44
CA TYR A 111 -11.93 3.14 13.72
C TYR A 111 -12.31 3.27 15.19
N GLU A 112 -12.72 2.17 15.85
CA GLU A 112 -13.07 2.16 17.27
C GLU A 112 -11.86 2.49 18.15
N LYS A 113 -10.66 2.03 17.78
CA LYS A 113 -9.42 2.40 18.48
C LYS A 113 -9.05 3.86 18.26
N ILE A 114 -9.23 4.37 17.04
CA ILE A 114 -8.95 5.79 16.69
C ILE A 114 -9.90 6.69 17.45
N PHE A 115 -11.21 6.47 17.35
CA PHE A 115 -12.22 7.30 18.01
C PHE A 115 -12.19 7.18 19.53
N GLY A 116 -11.82 6.01 20.06
CA GLY A 116 -11.71 5.75 21.49
C GLY A 116 -10.37 6.15 22.10
N GLY A 117 -9.42 6.69 21.33
CA GLY A 117 -8.09 7.08 21.84
C GLY A 117 -7.26 5.90 22.33
N ARG A 118 -7.46 4.69 21.79
CA ARG A 118 -6.76 3.47 22.19
C ARG A 118 -5.43 3.31 21.46
N TYR A 119 -4.52 4.25 21.69
CA TYR A 119 -3.15 4.31 21.17
C TYR A 119 -2.28 5.12 22.14
N ARG A 120 -0.95 5.18 21.94
CA ARG A 120 -0.01 5.79 22.89
C ARG A 120 0.31 7.26 22.61
N THR A 121 0.22 7.69 21.36
CA THR A 121 0.50 9.09 20.99
C THR A 121 -0.45 10.07 21.71
N LYS A 122 0.01 11.31 21.93
CA LYS A 122 -0.78 12.38 22.58
C LYS A 122 -1.76 13.09 21.64
N VAL A 123 -1.80 12.72 20.36
CA VAL A 123 -2.76 13.27 19.41
C VAL A 123 -4.19 12.92 19.85
N THR A 124 -5.07 13.91 19.91
CA THR A 124 -6.45 13.66 20.30
C THR A 124 -7.19 12.81 19.27
N PRO A 125 -8.19 12.00 19.67
CA PRO A 125 -8.99 11.21 18.73
C PRO A 125 -9.59 12.04 17.60
N ASN A 126 -10.13 13.21 17.91
CA ASN A 126 -10.72 14.11 16.90
C ASN A 126 -9.67 14.62 15.90
N ALA A 127 -8.48 15.00 16.36
CA ALA A 127 -7.41 15.47 15.48
C ALA A 127 -6.87 14.35 14.58
N LEU A 128 -6.71 13.14 15.14
CA LEU A 128 -6.25 11.99 14.37
C LEU A 128 -7.28 11.56 13.32
N ALA A 129 -8.55 11.46 13.71
CA ALA A 129 -9.63 11.14 12.79
C ALA A 129 -9.77 12.22 11.69
N ALA A 130 -9.76 13.50 12.05
CA ALA A 130 -9.83 14.60 11.08
C ALA A 130 -8.67 14.55 10.07
N SER A 131 -7.46 14.24 10.51
CA SER A 131 -6.30 14.09 9.63
C SER A 131 -6.44 12.92 8.68
N LEU A 132 -6.87 11.75 9.16
CA LEU A 132 -7.09 10.56 8.33
C LEU A 132 -8.16 10.83 7.26
N PHE A 133 -9.33 11.32 7.66
CA PHE A 133 -10.43 11.61 6.73
C PHE A 133 -10.10 12.74 5.75
N ALA A 134 -9.31 13.74 6.17
CA ALA A 134 -8.81 14.77 5.26
C ALA A 134 -7.87 14.22 4.20
N PHE A 135 -6.98 13.28 4.55
CA PHE A 135 -6.11 12.58 3.59
C PHE A 135 -6.91 11.74 2.61
N MET A 136 -7.91 11.00 3.10
CA MET A 136 -8.82 10.24 2.23
C MET A 136 -9.50 11.15 1.21
N ALA A 137 -10.09 12.25 1.65
CA ALA A 137 -10.81 13.18 0.77
C ALA A 137 -9.89 13.92 -0.21
N ARG A 138 -8.69 14.32 0.25
CA ARG A 138 -7.75 15.11 -0.55
C ARG A 138 -7.01 14.30 -1.59
N TYR A 139 -6.60 13.08 -1.25
CA TYR A 139 -5.69 12.27 -2.05
C TYR A 139 -6.34 11.00 -2.60
N ASP A 140 -7.62 10.80 -2.38
CA ASP A 140 -8.34 9.57 -2.75
C ASP A 140 -7.62 8.31 -2.22
N CYS A 141 -7.05 8.40 -1.00
CA CYS A 141 -6.41 7.27 -0.39
C CYS A 141 -7.41 6.35 0.31
N THR A 142 -7.14 5.05 0.25
CA THR A 142 -8.00 4.03 0.87
C THR A 142 -7.32 3.48 2.12
N PRO A 143 -7.79 3.77 3.34
CA PRO A 143 -7.28 3.15 4.54
C PRO A 143 -7.77 1.71 4.64
N ILE A 144 -6.86 0.82 5.03
CA ILE A 144 -7.14 -0.59 5.31
C ILE A 144 -6.57 -0.93 6.67
N PHE A 145 -7.39 -1.49 7.54
CA PHE A 145 -6.98 -1.94 8.86
C PHE A 145 -7.01 -3.47 8.92
N CYS A 146 -5.92 -4.07 9.38
CA CYS A 146 -5.84 -5.50 9.60
C CYS A 146 -4.94 -5.81 10.79
N ARG A 147 -4.95 -7.06 11.24
CA ARG A 147 -3.92 -7.54 12.16
C ARG A 147 -2.63 -7.78 11.40
N ASP A 148 -1.48 -7.63 12.07
CA ASP A 148 -0.16 -7.84 11.50
C ASP A 148 0.01 -9.22 10.86
N GLU A 149 -0.57 -10.27 11.46
CA GLU A 149 -0.59 -11.63 10.90
C GLU A 149 -1.27 -11.74 9.53
N SER A 150 -2.18 -10.81 9.19
CA SER A 150 -2.92 -10.78 7.93
C SER A 150 -2.29 -9.88 6.87
N THR A 151 -1.30 -9.07 7.23
CA THR A 151 -0.74 -8.01 6.36
C THR A 151 -0.25 -8.55 5.03
N GLY A 152 0.51 -9.65 5.02
CA GLY A 152 1.02 -10.24 3.79
C GLY A 152 -0.10 -10.68 2.85
N ARG A 153 -1.16 -11.30 3.38
CA ARG A 153 -2.32 -11.71 2.60
C ARG A 153 -3.11 -10.51 2.06
N VAL A 154 -3.27 -9.47 2.85
CA VAL A 154 -3.94 -8.22 2.41
C VAL A 154 -3.17 -7.58 1.26
N ILE A 155 -1.84 -7.46 1.38
CA ILE A 155 -0.98 -6.95 0.30
C ILE A 155 -1.15 -7.80 -0.97
N ARG A 156 -1.13 -9.13 -0.84
CA ARG A 156 -1.36 -10.04 -1.96
C ARG A 156 -2.67 -9.77 -2.69
N GLU A 157 -3.77 -9.66 -1.95
CA GLU A 157 -5.10 -9.44 -2.54
C GLU A 157 -5.18 -8.09 -3.27
N ILE A 158 -4.62 -7.03 -2.68
CA ILE A 158 -4.55 -5.71 -3.34
C ILE A 158 -3.78 -5.82 -4.65
N ILE A 159 -2.56 -6.37 -4.61
CA ILE A 159 -1.70 -6.53 -5.80
C ILE A 159 -2.42 -7.32 -6.89
N TYR A 160 -3.01 -8.47 -6.52
CA TYR A 160 -3.70 -9.32 -7.48
C TYR A 160 -4.88 -8.60 -8.13
N ARG A 161 -5.70 -7.90 -7.33
CA ARG A 161 -6.90 -7.21 -7.85
C ARG A 161 -6.54 -6.00 -8.71
N GLU A 162 -5.60 -5.19 -8.29
CA GLU A 162 -5.15 -4.05 -9.09
C GLU A 162 -4.51 -4.50 -10.42
N ALA A 163 -3.71 -5.56 -10.41
CA ALA A 163 -3.16 -6.14 -11.63
C ALA A 163 -4.26 -6.67 -12.55
N LYS A 164 -5.26 -7.38 -11.99
CA LYS A 164 -6.39 -7.92 -12.76
C LYS A 164 -7.23 -6.81 -13.39
N GLU A 165 -7.60 -5.79 -12.61
CA GLU A 165 -8.37 -4.64 -13.12
C GLU A 165 -7.60 -3.90 -14.20
N PHE A 166 -6.29 -3.68 -14.02
CA PHE A 166 -5.44 -3.10 -15.05
C PHE A 166 -5.49 -3.89 -16.36
N LEU A 167 -5.33 -5.22 -16.30
CA LEU A 167 -5.34 -6.11 -17.47
C LEU A 167 -6.69 -6.17 -18.16
N GLN A 168 -7.79 -6.10 -17.41
CA GLN A 168 -9.15 -6.11 -17.96
C GLN A 168 -9.49 -4.81 -18.73
N ASN A 169 -8.78 -3.72 -18.41
CA ASN A 169 -8.98 -2.41 -19.04
C ASN A 169 -7.96 -2.10 -20.15
N LEU A 170 -7.09 -3.06 -20.50
CA LEU A 170 -6.24 -3.04 -21.70
C LEU A 170 -6.99 -3.58 -22.92
#